data_99376dba0417e27a14cf7f35b9e13a74
#
_entry.id   99376dba0417e27a14cf7f35b9e13a74
#
_cell.length_a   1.000
_cell.length_b   1.000
_cell.length_c   1.000
_cell.angle_alpha   90.00
_cell.angle_beta   90.00
_cell.angle_gamma   90.00
#
_symmetry.space_group_name_H-M   'P 1'
#
loop_
_entity.id
_entity.type
_entity.pdbx_description
1 polymer ?
#
loop_
_entity_poly.entity_id
_entity_poly.type
_entity_poly.pdbx_seq_one_letter_code
_entity_poly.pdbx_strand_id
1 'polypeptide(L)'
;FYTGYYQQESMPLPDNSTLSRTDVITYLDDCINNSGHDLIGDFRNLWPYSNIYTKKDYKYAQDNDLNWIGEDGANVETVFAIRYSAKATWDNPWYNNEVCLYSSPREPANLDDIFPFGIGWGIGTVNSRLWESWPSKDIRREASILSVEKEMPDYGWGCDKQMNETGYWQKKYMAVNAYNEDGESVNYSRILYPEIDSDYQLNNTQDLVIIRFADVLLMAAELKRDAAPMNRVRARVGLDPVTYSDEALRDERHWELAFEGLRYYDLLRWGIAAEVLSQQNGVKVLDNMVETCMDMGDIAQRLQATKGLMPLPKTQIDLSAGILEQNPGWGNESNMN
;
A
#
# COMPACT_ATOMS: atom_id res chain seq x y z
N PHE A 1 -6.46 13.63 9.49
CA PHE A 1 -5.12 13.68 10.08
C PHE A 1 -4.90 14.97 10.88
N TYR A 2 -5.25 16.12 10.34
CA TYR A 2 -4.96 17.41 10.97
C TYR A 2 -5.63 17.57 12.33
N THR A 3 -6.92 17.26 12.43
CA THR A 3 -7.64 17.33 13.70
C THR A 3 -7.20 16.26 14.70
N GLY A 4 -6.92 15.06 14.24
CA GLY A 4 -6.48 13.94 15.11
C GLY A 4 -5.06 14.13 15.64
N TYR A 5 -4.11 14.46 14.77
CA TYR A 5 -2.70 14.58 15.14
C TYR A 5 -2.37 15.94 15.79
N TYR A 6 -2.81 17.05 15.17
CA TYR A 6 -2.52 18.39 15.68
C TYR A 6 -3.54 18.87 16.71
N GLN A 7 -4.63 18.15 16.94
CA GLN A 7 -5.70 18.49 17.89
C GLN A 7 -6.32 19.88 17.60
N GLN A 8 -6.51 20.20 16.33
CA GLN A 8 -7.07 21.48 15.89
C GLN A 8 -8.39 21.28 15.15
N GLU A 9 -9.35 22.17 15.36
CA GLU A 9 -10.69 22.09 14.80
C GLU A 9 -10.74 22.40 13.28
N SER A 10 -9.74 23.14 12.78
CA SER A 10 -9.65 23.52 11.37
C SER A 10 -8.21 23.57 10.89
N MET A 11 -8.02 23.39 9.59
CA MET A 11 -6.71 23.49 8.94
C MET A 11 -6.56 24.86 8.29
N PRO A 12 -5.48 25.62 8.59
CA PRO A 12 -5.19 26.86 7.89
C PRO A 12 -4.77 26.58 6.44
N LEU A 13 -5.22 27.41 5.51
CA LEU A 13 -4.85 27.34 4.10
C LEU A 13 -3.89 28.48 3.74
N PRO A 14 -3.12 28.35 2.64
CA PRO A 14 -2.12 29.34 2.23
C PRO A 14 -2.68 30.73 1.92
N ASP A 15 -3.97 30.83 1.60
CA ASP A 15 -4.69 32.09 1.36
C ASP A 15 -5.24 32.75 2.63
N ASN A 16 -4.85 32.25 3.81
CA ASN A 16 -5.34 32.63 5.15
C ASN A 16 -6.81 32.27 5.42
N SER A 17 -7.45 31.52 4.57
CA SER A 17 -8.71 30.86 4.90
C SER A 17 -8.49 29.62 5.77
N THR A 18 -9.55 28.99 6.22
CA THR A 18 -9.49 27.76 7.00
C THR A 18 -10.42 26.70 6.40
N LEU A 19 -10.00 25.45 6.47
CA LEU A 19 -10.83 24.30 6.13
C LEU A 19 -11.34 23.65 7.42
N SER A 20 -12.64 23.73 7.65
CA SER A 20 -13.28 23.14 8.83
C SER A 20 -13.67 21.67 8.59
N ARG A 21 -13.96 20.96 9.68
CA ARG A 21 -14.53 19.60 9.59
C ARG A 21 -15.83 19.55 8.77
N THR A 22 -16.68 20.56 8.91
CA THR A 22 -17.95 20.65 8.13
C THR A 22 -17.70 20.81 6.65
N ASP A 23 -16.72 21.61 6.25
CA ASP A 23 -16.35 21.77 4.85
C ASP A 23 -15.88 20.44 4.26
N VAL A 24 -15.02 19.70 4.98
CA VAL A 24 -14.55 18.38 4.54
C VAL A 24 -15.71 17.40 4.39
N ILE A 25 -16.65 17.36 5.35
CA ILE A 25 -17.86 16.52 5.24
C ILE A 25 -18.65 16.88 3.96
N THR A 26 -18.80 18.17 3.67
CA THR A 26 -19.49 18.63 2.47
C THR A 26 -18.81 18.15 1.19
N TYR A 27 -17.48 18.24 1.13
CA TYR A 27 -16.72 17.74 -0.04
C TYR A 27 -16.79 16.21 -0.19
N LEU A 28 -16.74 15.47 0.92
CA LEU A 28 -16.90 14.02 0.88
C LEU A 28 -18.31 13.63 0.42
N ASP A 29 -19.34 14.33 0.89
CA ASP A 29 -20.73 14.11 0.46
C ASP A 29 -20.95 14.45 -1.02
N ASP A 30 -20.34 15.51 -1.51
CA ASP A 30 -20.37 15.86 -2.92
C ASP A 30 -19.67 14.79 -3.77
N CYS A 31 -18.50 14.32 -3.35
CA CYS A 31 -17.82 13.20 -4.01
C CYS A 31 -18.69 11.94 -4.01
N ILE A 32 -19.30 11.57 -2.88
CA ILE A 32 -20.13 10.37 -2.75
C ILE A 32 -21.39 10.43 -3.64
N ASN A 33 -22.00 11.59 -3.76
CA ASN A 33 -23.32 11.72 -4.39
C ASN A 33 -23.28 12.23 -5.84
N ASN A 34 -22.25 12.99 -6.23
CA ASN A 34 -22.28 13.78 -7.46
C ASN A 34 -21.08 13.55 -8.39
N SER A 35 -19.98 12.92 -7.93
CA SER A 35 -18.76 12.81 -8.73
C SER A 35 -18.81 11.74 -9.82
N GLY A 36 -19.72 10.77 -9.72
CA GLY A 36 -19.73 9.58 -10.57
C GLY A 36 -18.77 8.48 -10.13
N HIS A 37 -17.98 8.69 -9.07
CA HIS A 37 -17.17 7.62 -8.46
C HIS A 37 -18.06 6.63 -7.71
N ASP A 38 -17.67 5.36 -7.72
CA ASP A 38 -18.30 4.28 -6.95
C ASP A 38 -17.30 3.16 -6.65
N LEU A 39 -17.72 2.21 -5.79
CA LEU A 39 -16.96 1.00 -5.55
C LEU A 39 -17.00 0.08 -6.78
N ILE A 40 -15.87 -0.50 -7.13
CA ILE A 40 -15.82 -1.62 -8.07
C ILE A 40 -16.52 -2.83 -7.44
N GLY A 41 -17.31 -3.55 -8.22
CA GLY A 41 -18.16 -4.65 -7.73
C GLY A 41 -17.37 -5.80 -7.08
N ASP A 42 -16.16 -6.09 -7.57
CA ASP A 42 -15.26 -7.06 -6.97
C ASP A 42 -13.92 -6.39 -6.62
N PHE A 43 -13.60 -6.34 -5.32
CA PHE A 43 -12.34 -5.79 -4.81
C PHE A 43 -11.09 -6.36 -5.48
N ARG A 44 -11.14 -7.65 -5.87
CA ARG A 44 -10.01 -8.36 -6.46
C ARG A 44 -9.67 -7.87 -7.86
N ASN A 45 -10.62 -7.25 -8.56
CA ASN A 45 -10.47 -6.68 -9.89
C ASN A 45 -9.81 -5.29 -9.91
N LEU A 46 -9.47 -4.74 -8.75
CA LEU A 46 -8.71 -3.49 -8.64
C LEU A 46 -7.21 -3.67 -8.96
N TRP A 47 -6.69 -4.90 -8.91
CA TRP A 47 -5.24 -5.14 -8.90
C TRP A 47 -4.74 -5.81 -10.18
N PRO A 48 -3.56 -5.40 -10.69
CA PRO A 48 -3.04 -5.86 -11.98
C PRO A 48 -2.78 -7.37 -12.10
N TYR A 49 -2.65 -8.11 -11.01
CA TYR A 49 -2.47 -9.57 -11.09
C TYR A 49 -3.66 -10.29 -11.76
N SER A 50 -4.78 -9.62 -11.94
CA SER A 50 -5.95 -10.13 -12.66
C SER A 50 -6.06 -9.63 -14.11
N ASN A 51 -5.00 -9.00 -14.66
CA ASN A 51 -5.00 -8.55 -16.06
C ASN A 51 -5.12 -9.71 -17.06
N ILE A 52 -5.52 -9.42 -18.29
CA ILE A 52 -5.83 -10.41 -19.32
C ILE A 52 -4.64 -11.29 -19.73
N TYR A 53 -3.42 -10.83 -19.56
CA TYR A 53 -2.21 -11.56 -19.92
C TYR A 53 -1.78 -12.50 -18.80
N THR A 54 -1.78 -12.00 -17.55
CA THR A 54 -1.35 -12.74 -16.36
C THR A 54 -2.35 -13.82 -15.93
N LYS A 55 -3.65 -13.51 -15.96
CA LYS A 55 -4.70 -14.43 -15.45
C LYS A 55 -4.78 -15.76 -16.21
N LYS A 56 -4.25 -15.83 -17.45
CA LYS A 56 -4.25 -17.06 -18.25
C LYS A 56 -3.52 -18.20 -17.55
N ASP A 57 -2.51 -17.85 -16.77
CA ASP A 57 -1.58 -18.79 -16.15
C ASP A 57 -1.56 -18.67 -14.61
N TYR A 58 -2.32 -17.72 -14.03
CA TYR A 58 -2.42 -17.53 -12.59
C TYR A 58 -3.68 -18.18 -12.03
N LYS A 59 -3.47 -19.31 -11.35
CA LYS A 59 -4.57 -20.15 -10.83
C LYS A 59 -5.54 -19.40 -9.92
N TYR A 60 -5.04 -18.54 -9.02
CA TYR A 60 -5.92 -17.75 -8.13
C TYR A 60 -6.89 -16.86 -8.93
N ALA A 61 -6.40 -16.21 -9.99
CA ALA A 61 -7.23 -15.36 -10.82
C ALA A 61 -8.24 -16.18 -11.65
N GLN A 62 -7.86 -17.35 -12.13
CA GLN A 62 -8.75 -18.27 -12.87
C GLN A 62 -9.85 -18.84 -11.98
N ASP A 63 -9.49 -19.38 -10.82
CA ASP A 63 -10.43 -20.02 -9.89
C ASP A 63 -11.51 -19.04 -9.38
N ASN A 64 -11.23 -17.75 -9.43
CA ASN A 64 -12.14 -16.68 -8.99
C ASN A 64 -12.73 -15.85 -10.14
N ASP A 65 -12.49 -16.22 -11.39
CA ASP A 65 -12.94 -15.51 -12.60
C ASP A 65 -12.64 -14.01 -12.58
N LEU A 66 -11.42 -13.64 -12.17
CA LEU A 66 -11.03 -12.25 -11.98
C LEU A 66 -10.76 -11.55 -13.32
N ASN A 67 -11.05 -10.25 -13.35
CA ASN A 67 -10.83 -9.40 -14.51
C ASN A 67 -10.44 -7.99 -14.05
N TRP A 68 -9.16 -7.64 -14.19
CA TRP A 68 -8.67 -6.33 -13.84
C TRP A 68 -9.44 -5.23 -14.58
N ILE A 69 -9.93 -4.26 -13.83
CA ILE A 69 -10.69 -3.14 -14.38
C ILE A 69 -9.82 -2.16 -15.19
N GLY A 70 -8.50 -2.23 -15.02
CA GLY A 70 -7.57 -1.30 -15.64
C GLY A 70 -7.41 0.01 -14.89
N GLU A 71 -6.61 0.89 -15.48
CA GLU A 71 -6.27 2.22 -14.94
C GLU A 71 -6.97 3.34 -15.71
N ASP A 72 -7.79 3.00 -16.68
CA ASP A 72 -8.54 3.92 -17.52
C ASP A 72 -9.87 4.36 -16.87
N GLY A 73 -10.62 5.18 -17.59
CA GLY A 73 -11.89 5.75 -17.11
C GLY A 73 -12.97 4.73 -16.72
N ALA A 74 -12.77 3.43 -16.97
CA ALA A 74 -13.63 2.38 -16.44
C ALA A 74 -13.41 2.12 -14.94
N ASN A 75 -12.26 2.51 -14.39
CA ASN A 75 -12.00 2.40 -12.96
C ASN A 75 -12.62 3.59 -12.20
N VAL A 76 -13.90 3.47 -11.93
CA VAL A 76 -14.69 4.51 -11.22
C VAL A 76 -14.30 4.60 -9.73
N GLU A 77 -13.53 3.67 -9.20
CA GLU A 77 -13.11 3.70 -7.79
C GLU A 77 -11.87 4.58 -7.56
N THR A 78 -11.01 4.78 -8.56
CA THR A 78 -9.85 5.66 -8.47
C THR A 78 -10.30 7.13 -8.48
N VAL A 79 -10.09 7.84 -7.37
CA VAL A 79 -10.38 9.27 -7.25
C VAL A 79 -9.15 10.11 -7.59
N PHE A 80 -7.99 9.71 -7.08
CA PHE A 80 -6.71 10.37 -7.36
C PHE A 80 -5.57 9.36 -7.38
N ALA A 81 -4.77 9.39 -8.45
CA ALA A 81 -3.60 8.53 -8.60
C ALA A 81 -2.42 9.28 -9.22
N ILE A 82 -1.22 8.83 -8.90
CA ILE A 82 -0.01 9.19 -9.65
C ILE A 82 0.13 8.19 -10.77
N ARG A 83 0.16 8.69 -12.01
CA ARG A 83 0.30 7.87 -13.21
C ARG A 83 1.76 7.72 -13.59
N TYR A 84 2.13 6.52 -13.95
CA TYR A 84 3.44 6.19 -14.48
C TYR A 84 3.36 5.87 -15.98
N SER A 85 4.49 5.75 -16.64
CA SER A 85 4.51 5.54 -18.09
C SER A 85 5.68 4.67 -18.55
N ALA A 86 5.56 4.15 -19.77
CA ALA A 86 6.58 3.35 -20.44
C ALA A 86 7.84 4.15 -20.88
N LYS A 87 8.10 5.33 -20.29
CA LYS A 87 9.21 6.22 -20.68
C LYS A 87 10.32 6.29 -19.64
N ALA A 88 10.28 5.44 -18.63
CA ALA A 88 11.34 5.37 -17.64
C ALA A 88 12.67 4.94 -18.29
N THR A 89 13.74 5.62 -17.93
CA THR A 89 15.12 5.31 -18.28
C THR A 89 16.01 5.59 -17.06
N TRP A 90 17.25 5.13 -17.08
CA TRP A 90 18.18 5.44 -15.98
C TRP A 90 18.46 6.93 -15.80
N ASP A 91 18.30 7.74 -16.85
CA ASP A 91 18.39 9.21 -16.75
C ASP A 91 17.11 9.83 -16.18
N ASN A 92 15.97 9.15 -16.31
CA ASN A 92 14.66 9.59 -15.84
C ASN A 92 13.88 8.41 -15.23
N PRO A 93 14.30 7.86 -14.09
CA PRO A 93 13.65 6.69 -13.49
C PRO A 93 12.27 6.99 -12.88
N TRP A 94 11.94 8.26 -12.69
CA TRP A 94 10.71 8.74 -12.04
C TRP A 94 9.42 8.39 -12.78
N TYR A 95 9.51 7.91 -14.01
CA TYR A 95 8.36 7.43 -14.77
C TYR A 95 7.96 6.00 -14.40
N ASN A 96 8.78 5.31 -13.60
CA ASN A 96 8.54 3.97 -13.10
C ASN A 96 7.92 4.00 -11.68
N ASN A 97 7.00 3.08 -11.40
CA ASN A 97 6.46 2.92 -10.04
C ASN A 97 7.43 2.11 -9.16
N GLU A 98 8.25 2.79 -8.39
CA GLU A 98 9.20 2.15 -7.49
C GLU A 98 8.54 1.39 -6.32
N VAL A 99 7.27 1.67 -6.00
CA VAL A 99 6.55 0.91 -4.96
C VAL A 99 6.47 -0.57 -5.34
N CYS A 100 6.37 -0.87 -6.65
CA CYS A 100 6.40 -2.24 -7.14
C CYS A 100 7.74 -2.93 -6.83
N LEU A 101 8.85 -2.19 -6.91
CA LEU A 101 10.18 -2.70 -6.61
C LEU A 101 10.36 -3.00 -5.10
N TYR A 102 9.92 -2.07 -4.24
CA TYR A 102 9.98 -2.29 -2.80
C TYR A 102 9.16 -3.50 -2.35
N SER A 103 8.07 -3.77 -3.05
CA SER A 103 7.06 -4.75 -2.67
C SER A 103 7.31 -6.16 -3.17
N SER A 104 8.22 -6.33 -4.13
CA SER A 104 8.49 -7.62 -4.77
C SER A 104 9.72 -8.32 -4.20
N PRO A 105 9.77 -9.67 -4.24
CA PRO A 105 10.92 -10.45 -3.74
C PRO A 105 12.23 -10.07 -4.43
N ARG A 106 13.33 -10.22 -3.69
CA ARG A 106 14.66 -9.92 -4.18
C ARG A 106 15.36 -11.19 -4.66
N GLU A 107 15.88 -11.14 -5.89
CA GLU A 107 16.74 -12.17 -6.47
C GLU A 107 16.29 -13.63 -6.19
N PRO A 108 15.04 -14.02 -6.53
CA PRO A 108 14.62 -15.41 -6.39
C PRO A 108 15.51 -16.31 -7.27
N ALA A 109 15.68 -17.55 -6.86
CA ALA A 109 16.51 -18.51 -7.58
C ALA A 109 16.00 -18.77 -9.02
N ASN A 110 14.68 -18.73 -9.21
CA ASN A 110 14.02 -18.87 -10.49
C ASN A 110 12.81 -17.92 -10.54
N LEU A 111 12.64 -17.18 -11.64
CA LEU A 111 11.54 -16.25 -11.84
C LEU A 111 10.18 -16.94 -11.95
N ASP A 112 10.14 -18.15 -12.48
CA ASP A 112 8.89 -18.92 -12.61
C ASP A 112 8.36 -19.37 -11.25
N ASP A 113 9.23 -19.52 -10.23
CA ASP A 113 8.81 -19.90 -8.88
C ASP A 113 8.02 -18.82 -8.15
N ILE A 114 8.10 -17.55 -8.61
CA ILE A 114 7.34 -16.41 -8.07
C ILE A 114 6.20 -15.95 -8.99
N PHE A 115 6.00 -16.63 -10.15
CA PHE A 115 4.91 -16.26 -11.05
C PHE A 115 3.55 -16.30 -10.34
N PRO A 116 2.68 -15.29 -10.51
CA PRO A 116 2.70 -14.23 -11.54
C PRO A 116 3.42 -12.96 -11.10
N PHE A 117 4.16 -12.97 -10.01
CA PHE A 117 4.82 -11.76 -9.54
C PHE A 117 6.26 -11.69 -10.06
N GLY A 118 6.72 -10.46 -10.22
CA GLY A 118 8.07 -10.17 -10.70
C GLY A 118 9.03 -9.91 -9.54
N ILE A 119 10.29 -9.69 -9.87
CA ILE A 119 11.36 -9.36 -8.92
C ILE A 119 11.35 -7.87 -8.54
N GLY A 120 11.92 -7.58 -7.38
CA GLY A 120 12.13 -6.24 -6.88
C GLY A 120 13.29 -6.17 -5.90
N TRP A 121 13.18 -5.32 -4.90
CA TRP A 121 14.23 -5.07 -3.91
C TRP A 121 14.01 -5.77 -2.57
N GLY A 122 12.91 -6.48 -2.41
CA GLY A 122 12.66 -7.35 -1.26
C GLY A 122 12.45 -6.65 0.08
N ILE A 123 11.97 -5.39 0.07
CA ILE A 123 11.88 -4.58 1.29
C ILE A 123 10.50 -4.72 1.96
N GLY A 124 9.44 -4.89 1.17
CA GLY A 124 8.06 -4.81 1.60
C GLY A 124 7.41 -6.15 1.99
N THR A 125 8.07 -6.98 2.78
CA THR A 125 7.46 -8.22 3.30
C THR A 125 6.30 -7.90 4.24
N VAL A 126 5.30 -8.79 4.29
CA VAL A 126 4.11 -8.62 5.12
C VAL A 126 4.34 -9.25 6.49
N ASN A 127 4.07 -8.52 7.56
CA ASN A 127 4.10 -9.08 8.91
C ASN A 127 3.12 -10.25 9.05
N SER A 128 3.58 -11.42 9.49
CA SER A 128 2.76 -12.63 9.61
C SER A 128 1.52 -12.44 10.49
N ARG A 129 1.64 -11.60 11.53
CA ARG A 129 0.50 -11.29 12.42
C ARG A 129 -0.67 -10.62 11.69
N LEU A 130 -0.41 -9.91 10.60
CA LEU A 130 -1.48 -9.34 9.78
C LEU A 130 -2.30 -10.47 9.14
N TRP A 131 -1.64 -11.46 8.56
CA TRP A 131 -2.33 -12.63 8.00
C TRP A 131 -3.10 -13.42 9.05
N GLU A 132 -2.49 -13.63 10.22
CA GLU A 132 -3.08 -14.40 11.33
C GLU A 132 -4.31 -13.71 11.94
N SER A 133 -4.27 -12.38 12.07
CA SER A 133 -5.37 -11.59 12.65
C SER A 133 -6.49 -11.27 11.68
N TRP A 134 -6.25 -11.31 10.36
CA TRP A 134 -7.25 -10.98 9.35
C TRP A 134 -8.30 -12.11 9.23
N PRO A 135 -9.60 -11.83 9.41
CA PRO A 135 -10.62 -12.86 9.35
C PRO A 135 -10.58 -13.65 8.04
N SER A 136 -10.52 -14.99 8.14
CA SER A 136 -10.35 -15.86 6.96
C SER A 136 -11.51 -15.82 5.97
N LYS A 137 -12.70 -15.42 6.42
CA LYS A 137 -13.87 -15.22 5.56
C LYS A 137 -13.84 -13.93 4.74
N ASP A 138 -12.97 -13.01 5.07
CA ASP A 138 -12.79 -11.75 4.33
C ASP A 138 -11.94 -12.00 3.09
N ILE A 139 -12.55 -11.92 1.92
CA ILE A 139 -11.89 -12.18 0.63
C ILE A 139 -10.70 -11.25 0.38
N ARG A 140 -10.65 -10.08 1.03
CA ARG A 140 -9.56 -9.11 0.88
C ARG A 140 -8.24 -9.63 1.42
N ARG A 141 -8.26 -10.56 2.38
CA ARG A 141 -7.04 -11.16 2.92
C ARG A 141 -6.21 -11.82 1.82
N GLU A 142 -6.80 -12.78 1.10
CA GLU A 142 -6.11 -13.49 0.01
C GLU A 142 -5.97 -12.62 -1.26
N ALA A 143 -6.84 -11.63 -1.43
CA ALA A 143 -6.72 -10.65 -2.50
C ALA A 143 -5.56 -9.67 -2.32
N SER A 144 -5.18 -9.38 -1.06
CA SER A 144 -4.15 -8.41 -0.72
C SER A 144 -2.83 -9.02 -0.30
N ILE A 145 -2.84 -10.27 0.18
CA ILE A 145 -1.65 -10.96 0.70
C ILE A 145 -1.45 -12.28 -0.04
N LEU A 146 -0.25 -12.42 -0.60
CA LEU A 146 0.28 -13.68 -1.09
C LEU A 146 0.77 -14.52 0.07
N SER A 147 0.27 -15.75 0.19
CA SER A 147 0.87 -16.77 1.04
C SER A 147 1.79 -17.65 0.20
N VAL A 148 3.09 -17.57 0.45
CA VAL A 148 4.09 -18.36 -0.28
C VAL A 148 3.78 -19.84 -0.19
N GLU A 149 3.46 -20.36 0.99
CA GLU A 149 3.11 -21.76 1.20
C GLU A 149 1.94 -22.24 0.31
N LYS A 150 0.95 -21.36 0.10
CA LYS A 150 -0.26 -21.71 -0.66
C LYS A 150 -0.12 -21.52 -2.17
N GLU A 151 0.52 -20.44 -2.58
CA GLU A 151 0.47 -19.99 -3.97
C GLU A 151 1.79 -20.15 -4.72
N MET A 152 2.92 -20.29 -3.99
CA MET A 152 4.26 -20.41 -4.55
C MET A 152 5.07 -21.49 -3.85
N PRO A 153 4.59 -22.76 -3.86
CA PRO A 153 5.21 -23.86 -3.09
C PRO A 153 6.65 -24.15 -3.51
N ASP A 154 7.02 -23.80 -4.74
CA ASP A 154 8.36 -24.03 -5.28
C ASP A 154 9.33 -22.86 -5.00
N TYR A 155 8.82 -21.75 -4.44
CA TYR A 155 9.65 -20.61 -4.06
C TYR A 155 10.63 -20.99 -2.93
N GLY A 156 11.90 -20.89 -3.26
CA GLY A 156 12.97 -21.12 -2.29
C GLY A 156 13.03 -19.95 -1.31
N TRP A 157 12.47 -20.17 -0.12
CA TRP A 157 12.53 -19.21 0.98
C TRP A 157 13.93 -18.75 1.31
N GLY A 158 14.06 -17.48 1.66
CA GLY A 158 15.29 -16.98 2.17
C GLY A 158 16.41 -17.08 1.15
N CYS A 159 16.17 -16.62 -0.08
CA CYS A 159 17.28 -16.51 -1.02
C CYS A 159 18.38 -15.62 -0.42
N ASP A 160 19.61 -15.88 -0.83
CA ASP A 160 20.75 -15.04 -0.48
C ASP A 160 20.41 -13.57 -0.80
N LYS A 161 20.57 -12.67 0.17
CA LYS A 161 20.23 -11.23 0.12
C LYS A 161 18.75 -10.85 0.34
N GLN A 162 17.81 -11.78 0.48
CA GLN A 162 16.46 -11.44 0.90
C GLN A 162 16.44 -11.14 2.40
N MET A 163 15.81 -10.05 2.80
CA MET A 163 15.74 -9.59 4.19
C MET A 163 14.33 -9.72 4.76
N ASN A 164 14.22 -10.02 6.05
CA ASN A 164 12.98 -10.01 6.83
C ASN A 164 11.82 -10.79 6.18
N GLU A 165 12.10 -11.93 5.56
CA GLU A 165 11.10 -12.72 4.87
C GLU A 165 10.19 -13.44 5.87
N THR A 166 8.89 -13.31 5.69
CA THR A 166 7.87 -13.82 6.61
C THR A 166 7.02 -14.95 6.02
N GLY A 167 7.17 -15.22 4.72
CA GLY A 167 6.27 -16.08 3.95
C GLY A 167 5.04 -15.41 3.39
N TYR A 168 4.97 -14.12 3.55
CA TYR A 168 3.85 -13.33 3.07
C TYR A 168 4.35 -12.09 2.33
N TRP A 169 3.72 -11.82 1.17
CA TRP A 169 3.98 -10.65 0.34
C TRP A 169 2.67 -9.93 0.03
N GLN A 170 2.71 -8.64 -0.17
CA GLN A 170 1.52 -7.89 -0.54
C GLN A 170 1.28 -7.99 -2.06
N LYS A 171 0.03 -8.24 -2.49
CA LYS A 171 -0.33 -8.40 -3.90
C LYS A 171 -0.66 -7.11 -4.62
N LYS A 172 -1.00 -6.04 -3.89
CA LYS A 172 -1.55 -4.82 -4.50
C LYS A 172 -0.55 -4.09 -5.40
N TYR A 173 0.71 -4.07 -4.97
CA TYR A 173 1.78 -3.33 -5.63
C TYR A 173 3.04 -4.17 -5.90
N MET A 174 2.95 -5.48 -5.89
CA MET A 174 4.05 -6.28 -6.45
C MET A 174 4.12 -6.09 -7.96
N ALA A 175 5.32 -6.12 -8.54
CA ALA A 175 5.48 -6.23 -9.98
C ALA A 175 4.74 -7.48 -10.49
N VAL A 176 4.02 -7.35 -11.58
CA VAL A 176 3.19 -8.43 -12.15
C VAL A 176 3.74 -8.86 -13.47
N ASN A 177 3.96 -10.17 -13.64
CA ASN A 177 4.45 -10.79 -14.85
C ASN A 177 3.32 -11.49 -15.63
N ALA A 178 3.59 -11.70 -16.89
CA ALA A 178 2.84 -12.57 -17.79
C ALA A 178 3.81 -13.25 -18.76
N TYR A 179 3.41 -14.36 -19.37
CA TYR A 179 4.22 -15.00 -20.41
C TYR A 179 4.05 -14.27 -21.74
N ASN A 180 5.18 -13.93 -22.38
CA ASN A 180 5.21 -13.37 -23.71
C ASN A 180 5.02 -14.48 -24.79
N GLU A 181 5.09 -14.13 -26.08
CA GLU A 181 4.93 -15.08 -27.21
C GLU A 181 6.03 -16.14 -27.25
N ASP A 182 7.20 -15.85 -26.68
CA ASP A 182 8.34 -16.78 -26.61
C ASP A 182 8.28 -17.69 -25.37
N GLY A 183 7.26 -17.52 -24.51
CA GLY A 183 7.09 -18.27 -23.26
C GLY A 183 7.96 -17.79 -22.11
N GLU A 184 8.53 -16.58 -22.18
CA GLU A 184 9.31 -15.98 -21.11
C GLU A 184 8.42 -15.22 -20.14
N SER A 185 8.68 -15.36 -18.84
CA SER A 185 8.03 -14.57 -17.78
C SER A 185 8.58 -13.14 -17.78
N VAL A 186 7.78 -12.17 -18.21
CA VAL A 186 8.14 -10.76 -18.30
C VAL A 186 7.10 -9.89 -17.62
N ASN A 187 7.47 -8.69 -17.15
CA ASN A 187 6.48 -7.74 -16.64
C ASN A 187 5.39 -7.51 -17.71
N TYR A 188 4.10 -7.54 -17.30
CA TYR A 188 2.98 -7.40 -18.24
C TYR A 188 3.03 -6.07 -19.02
N SER A 189 3.65 -5.03 -18.46
CA SER A 189 3.85 -3.75 -19.14
C SER A 189 4.70 -3.89 -20.41
N ARG A 190 5.61 -4.88 -20.47
CA ARG A 190 6.41 -5.17 -21.69
C ARG A 190 5.56 -5.77 -22.82
N ILE A 191 4.45 -6.38 -22.49
CA ILE A 191 3.48 -6.88 -23.49
C ILE A 191 2.60 -5.72 -23.97
N LEU A 192 2.21 -4.81 -23.06
CA LEU A 192 1.41 -3.65 -23.41
C LEU A 192 2.20 -2.57 -24.17
N TYR A 193 3.46 -2.41 -23.83
CA TYR A 193 4.36 -1.38 -24.34
C TYR A 193 5.69 -2.01 -24.80
N PRO A 194 5.77 -2.60 -26.01
CA PRO A 194 6.94 -3.33 -26.46
C PRO A 194 8.24 -2.50 -26.48
N GLU A 195 8.11 -1.16 -26.50
CA GLU A 195 9.23 -0.21 -26.47
C GLU A 195 9.76 0.08 -25.06
N ILE A 196 9.08 -0.39 -24.01
CA ILE A 196 9.50 -0.13 -22.63
C ILE A 196 10.84 -0.81 -22.32
N ASP A 197 11.62 -0.22 -21.42
CA ASP A 197 12.90 -0.79 -21.01
C ASP A 197 12.71 -2.21 -20.44
N SER A 198 13.61 -3.11 -20.79
CA SER A 198 13.58 -4.50 -20.33
C SER A 198 14.04 -4.67 -18.88
N ASP A 199 14.73 -3.67 -18.32
CA ASP A 199 15.17 -3.70 -16.93
C ASP A 199 13.94 -3.65 -16.00
N TYR A 200 13.84 -4.63 -15.10
CA TYR A 200 12.72 -4.73 -14.14
C TYR A 200 12.59 -3.49 -13.24
N GLN A 201 13.64 -2.72 -13.09
CA GLN A 201 13.64 -1.48 -12.31
C GLN A 201 13.04 -0.28 -13.06
N LEU A 202 12.73 -0.43 -14.35
CA LEU A 202 12.26 0.66 -15.21
C LEU A 202 10.94 0.34 -15.93
N ASN A 203 10.30 -0.80 -15.66
CA ASN A 203 9.15 -1.26 -16.43
C ASN A 203 7.84 -1.45 -15.63
N ASN A 204 7.74 -0.87 -14.45
CA ASN A 204 6.51 -0.92 -13.65
C ASN A 204 5.64 0.30 -13.92
N THR A 205 4.59 0.14 -14.72
CA THR A 205 3.70 1.24 -15.13
C THR A 205 2.41 1.32 -14.31
N GLN A 206 2.21 0.43 -13.35
CA GLN A 206 1.03 0.44 -12.49
C GLN A 206 0.87 1.79 -11.79
N ASP A 207 -0.33 2.38 -11.84
CA ASP A 207 -0.66 3.61 -11.14
C ASP A 207 -0.54 3.45 -9.63
N LEU A 208 -0.01 4.47 -8.95
CA LEU A 208 -0.04 4.56 -7.50
C LEU A 208 -1.30 5.31 -7.07
N VAL A 209 -2.29 4.58 -6.60
CA VAL A 209 -3.55 5.14 -6.13
C VAL A 209 -3.34 5.79 -4.77
N ILE A 210 -3.60 7.09 -4.70
CA ILE A 210 -3.48 7.89 -3.47
C ILE A 210 -4.82 7.99 -2.75
N ILE A 211 -5.91 8.17 -3.51
CA ILE A 211 -7.27 8.20 -2.97
C ILE A 211 -8.17 7.34 -3.85
N ARG A 212 -8.87 6.41 -3.26
CA ARG A 212 -9.95 5.67 -3.93
C ARG A 212 -11.27 5.84 -3.18
N PHE A 213 -12.36 5.56 -3.85
CA PHE A 213 -13.71 5.83 -3.34
C PHE A 213 -14.00 5.10 -2.01
N ALA A 214 -13.43 3.93 -1.79
CA ALA A 214 -13.53 3.25 -0.48
C ALA A 214 -12.93 4.09 0.66
N ASP A 215 -11.79 4.78 0.45
CA ASP A 215 -11.23 5.68 1.45
C ASP A 215 -12.11 6.90 1.68
N VAL A 216 -12.71 7.46 0.62
CA VAL A 216 -13.71 8.55 0.74
C VAL A 216 -14.88 8.13 1.62
N LEU A 217 -15.41 6.91 1.40
CA LEU A 217 -16.49 6.36 2.23
C LEU A 217 -16.06 6.18 3.70
N LEU A 218 -14.85 5.67 3.94
CA LEU A 218 -14.34 5.46 5.29
C LEU A 218 -14.02 6.79 6.01
N MET A 219 -13.51 7.80 5.30
CA MET A 219 -13.37 9.16 5.84
C MET A 219 -14.73 9.78 6.20
N ALA A 220 -15.74 9.59 5.35
CA ALA A 220 -17.10 10.08 5.63
C ALA A 220 -17.71 9.38 6.85
N ALA A 221 -17.53 8.05 6.97
CA ALA A 221 -17.97 7.28 8.13
C ALA A 221 -17.34 7.81 9.42
N GLU A 222 -16.04 8.07 9.41
CA GLU A 222 -15.29 8.59 10.57
C GLU A 222 -15.77 9.98 10.98
N LEU A 223 -15.79 10.92 10.04
CA LEU A 223 -16.14 12.32 10.35
C LEU A 223 -17.60 12.49 10.77
N LYS A 224 -18.52 11.70 10.23
CA LYS A 224 -19.94 11.73 10.56
C LYS A 224 -20.29 10.84 11.76
N ARG A 225 -19.39 9.93 12.16
CA ARG A 225 -19.66 8.84 13.12
C ARG A 225 -20.86 7.98 12.69
N ASP A 226 -20.92 7.68 11.38
CA ASP A 226 -21.99 6.94 10.74
C ASP A 226 -21.47 5.66 10.09
N ALA A 227 -22.10 4.52 10.41
CA ALA A 227 -21.71 3.24 9.85
C ALA A 227 -22.13 3.05 8.38
N ALA A 228 -23.08 3.81 7.86
CA ALA A 228 -23.64 3.54 6.53
C ALA A 228 -22.59 3.58 5.40
N PRO A 229 -21.67 4.57 5.29
CA PRO A 229 -20.63 4.53 4.27
C PRO A 229 -19.66 3.36 4.46
N MET A 230 -19.25 3.05 5.70
CA MET A 230 -18.37 1.91 6.01
C MET A 230 -19.06 0.58 5.66
N ASN A 231 -20.34 0.44 5.90
CA ASN A 231 -21.10 -0.77 5.57
C ASN A 231 -21.25 -0.98 4.05
N ARG A 232 -21.15 0.05 3.23
CA ARG A 232 -21.05 -0.11 1.76
C ARG A 232 -19.76 -0.83 1.39
N VAL A 233 -18.64 -0.46 2.00
CA VAL A 233 -17.33 -1.11 1.79
C VAL A 233 -17.41 -2.58 2.22
N ARG A 234 -17.99 -2.87 3.38
CA ARG A 234 -18.18 -4.22 3.90
C ARG A 234 -19.06 -5.10 3.01
N ALA A 235 -20.18 -4.54 2.54
CA ALA A 235 -21.13 -5.25 1.69
C ALA A 235 -20.51 -5.71 0.37
N ARG A 236 -19.59 -4.91 -0.23
CA ARG A 236 -18.88 -5.28 -1.46
C ARG A 236 -18.14 -6.60 -1.33
N VAL A 237 -17.63 -6.92 -0.16
CA VAL A 237 -16.85 -8.14 0.11
C VAL A 237 -17.66 -9.20 0.89
N GLY A 238 -18.98 -9.04 0.96
CA GLY A 238 -19.89 -10.00 1.55
C GLY A 238 -19.84 -10.08 3.08
N LEU A 239 -19.36 -9.02 3.75
CA LEU A 239 -19.35 -8.96 5.21
C LEU A 239 -20.62 -8.33 5.76
N ASP A 240 -21.06 -8.84 6.90
CA ASP A 240 -22.23 -8.32 7.61
C ASP A 240 -22.04 -6.85 8.02
N PRO A 241 -23.11 -6.04 8.02
CA PRO A 241 -23.06 -4.68 8.52
C PRO A 241 -22.75 -4.65 10.03
N VAL A 242 -22.07 -3.57 10.44
CA VAL A 242 -21.77 -3.32 11.85
C VAL A 242 -22.30 -1.95 12.27
N THR A 243 -22.45 -1.74 13.58
CA THR A 243 -22.69 -0.41 14.13
C THR A 243 -21.40 0.38 14.16
N TYR A 244 -21.49 1.71 14.07
CA TYR A 244 -20.30 2.55 14.16
C TYR A 244 -19.65 2.45 15.54
N SER A 245 -18.36 2.20 15.52
CA SER A 245 -17.44 2.43 16.64
C SER A 245 -16.08 2.82 16.06
N ASP A 246 -15.26 3.49 16.85
CA ASP A 246 -13.90 3.86 16.42
C ASP A 246 -13.04 2.61 16.17
N GLU A 247 -13.28 1.52 16.91
CA GLU A 247 -12.64 0.22 16.70
C GLU A 247 -13.07 -0.40 15.36
N ALA A 248 -14.37 -0.49 15.10
CA ALA A 248 -14.89 -1.05 13.84
C ALA A 248 -14.37 -0.27 12.61
N LEU A 249 -14.27 1.06 12.72
CA LEU A 249 -13.68 1.89 11.67
C LEU A 249 -12.19 1.61 11.48
N ARG A 250 -11.42 1.53 12.58
CA ARG A 250 -9.98 1.24 12.54
C ARG A 250 -9.69 -0.11 11.90
N ASP A 251 -10.49 -1.11 12.20
CA ASP A 251 -10.41 -2.44 11.63
C ASP A 251 -10.76 -2.41 10.13
N GLU A 252 -11.87 -1.76 9.75
CA GLU A 252 -12.27 -1.68 8.36
C GLU A 252 -11.23 -0.94 7.51
N ARG A 253 -10.69 0.19 7.99
CA ARG A 253 -9.58 0.88 7.31
C ARG A 253 -8.32 0.03 7.23
N HIS A 254 -8.03 -0.77 8.26
CA HIS A 254 -6.88 -1.67 8.26
C HIS A 254 -6.97 -2.73 7.16
N TRP A 255 -8.14 -3.38 7.03
CA TRP A 255 -8.33 -4.42 6.03
C TRP A 255 -8.49 -3.85 4.61
N GLU A 256 -9.28 -2.83 4.46
CA GLU A 256 -9.57 -2.25 3.15
C GLU A 256 -8.36 -1.58 2.52
N LEU A 257 -7.63 -0.78 3.30
CA LEU A 257 -6.55 0.09 2.83
C LEU A 257 -5.15 -0.47 3.13
N ALA A 258 -5.05 -1.76 3.48
CA ALA A 258 -3.76 -2.40 3.69
C ALA A 258 -2.85 -2.21 2.48
N PHE A 259 -1.56 -1.87 2.70
CA PHE A 259 -0.52 -1.65 1.69
C PHE A 259 -0.68 -0.41 0.80
N GLU A 260 -1.61 0.48 1.11
CA GLU A 260 -1.85 1.72 0.33
C GLU A 260 -1.20 2.97 0.98
N GLY A 261 -0.22 2.76 1.87
CA GLY A 261 0.57 3.85 2.45
C GLY A 261 -0.11 4.65 3.58
N LEU A 262 -1.35 4.30 3.96
CA LEU A 262 -2.15 5.10 4.89
C LEU A 262 -2.01 4.71 6.37
N ARG A 263 -1.65 3.44 6.66
CA ARG A 263 -1.71 2.88 8.01
C ARG A 263 -0.90 3.65 9.04
N TYR A 264 0.32 4.05 8.72
CA TYR A 264 1.17 4.80 9.65
C TYR A 264 0.54 6.13 10.08
N TYR A 265 -0.01 6.87 9.14
CA TYR A 265 -0.69 8.13 9.40
C TYR A 265 -1.99 7.95 10.20
N ASP A 266 -2.73 6.88 9.94
CA ASP A 266 -3.90 6.50 10.73
C ASP A 266 -3.52 6.23 12.19
N LEU A 267 -2.48 5.43 12.43
CA LEU A 267 -2.00 5.12 13.77
C LEU A 267 -1.53 6.37 14.54
N LEU A 268 -0.84 7.29 13.86
CA LEU A 268 -0.40 8.55 14.46
C LEU A 268 -1.57 9.44 14.85
N ARG A 269 -2.53 9.65 13.94
CA ARG A 269 -3.67 10.54 14.20
C ARG A 269 -4.66 9.99 15.24
N TRP A 270 -4.69 8.67 15.41
CA TRP A 270 -5.46 8.01 16.48
C TRP A 270 -4.71 7.90 17.81
N GLY A 271 -3.44 8.27 17.84
CA GLY A 271 -2.61 8.23 19.04
C GLY A 271 -2.22 6.83 19.54
N ILE A 272 -2.30 5.82 18.67
CA ILE A 272 -2.02 4.41 19.01
C ILE A 272 -0.77 3.84 18.30
N ALA A 273 0.00 4.69 17.64
CA ALA A 273 1.16 4.24 16.85
C ALA A 273 2.20 3.50 17.70
N ALA A 274 2.51 4.00 18.89
CA ALA A 274 3.49 3.36 19.79
C ALA A 274 3.08 1.95 20.20
N GLU A 275 1.82 1.76 20.56
CA GLU A 275 1.26 0.47 20.96
C GLU A 275 1.30 -0.52 19.80
N VAL A 276 0.71 -0.14 18.66
CA VAL A 276 0.55 -1.05 17.52
C VAL A 276 1.88 -1.39 16.85
N LEU A 277 2.76 -0.40 16.65
CA LEU A 277 4.04 -0.66 15.97
C LEU A 277 5.02 -1.45 16.85
N SER A 278 4.96 -1.30 18.18
CA SER A 278 5.77 -2.12 19.09
C SER A 278 5.46 -3.62 19.01
N GLN A 279 4.25 -3.98 18.55
CA GLN A 279 3.87 -5.38 18.32
C GLN A 279 4.62 -6.04 17.14
N GLN A 280 5.34 -5.29 16.32
CA GLN A 280 6.19 -5.86 15.27
C GLN A 280 7.44 -6.56 15.83
N ASN A 281 7.88 -6.18 17.02
CA ASN A 281 9.00 -6.84 17.67
C ASN A 281 8.71 -8.33 17.95
N GLY A 282 9.72 -9.18 17.74
CA GLY A 282 9.64 -10.61 17.99
C GLY A 282 8.88 -11.42 16.92
N VAL A 283 8.50 -10.81 15.80
CA VAL A 283 7.97 -11.56 14.65
C VAL A 283 9.10 -12.36 14.02
N LYS A 284 8.90 -13.67 13.84
CA LYS A 284 9.87 -14.54 13.17
C LYS A 284 10.01 -14.15 11.71
N VAL A 285 11.25 -14.08 11.26
CA VAL A 285 11.63 -13.76 9.89
C VAL A 285 12.83 -14.58 9.46
N LEU A 286 12.99 -14.78 8.16
CA LEU A 286 14.25 -15.20 7.55
C LEU A 286 15.00 -13.95 7.07
N ASP A 287 16.22 -13.79 7.51
CA ASP A 287 17.11 -12.73 7.06
C ASP A 287 18.37 -13.36 6.46
N ASN A 288 18.55 -13.20 5.15
CA ASN A 288 19.61 -13.85 4.40
C ASN A 288 19.70 -15.37 4.71
N MET A 289 18.57 -16.07 4.63
CA MET A 289 18.43 -17.51 4.92
C MET A 289 18.63 -17.91 6.40
N VAL A 290 18.77 -16.95 7.31
CA VAL A 290 18.93 -17.22 8.75
C VAL A 290 17.65 -16.88 9.50
N GLU A 291 17.11 -17.87 10.23
CA GLU A 291 15.94 -17.62 11.09
C GLU A 291 16.35 -16.68 12.24
N THR A 292 15.58 -15.58 12.37
CA THR A 292 15.75 -14.58 13.42
C THR A 292 14.39 -13.99 13.81
N CYS A 293 14.39 -12.98 14.66
CA CYS A 293 13.20 -12.22 15.02
C CYS A 293 13.40 -10.75 14.65
N MET A 294 12.35 -10.14 14.14
CA MET A 294 12.34 -8.70 13.89
C MET A 294 12.59 -7.94 15.20
N ASP A 295 13.57 -7.06 15.17
CA ASP A 295 13.88 -6.13 16.27
C ASP A 295 13.80 -4.69 15.75
N MET A 296 12.74 -4.02 16.12
CA MET A 296 12.51 -2.61 15.80
C MET A 296 13.05 -1.66 16.88
N GLY A 297 13.71 -2.18 17.92
CA GLY A 297 14.16 -1.41 19.08
C GLY A 297 12.98 -0.80 19.84
N ASP A 298 13.23 0.28 20.61
CA ASP A 298 12.18 0.98 21.35
C ASP A 298 11.43 1.98 20.45
N ILE A 299 10.41 1.48 19.76
CA ILE A 299 9.56 2.30 18.88
C ILE A 299 8.81 3.36 19.69
N ALA A 300 8.36 3.03 20.91
CA ALA A 300 7.60 3.97 21.73
C ALA A 300 8.47 5.18 22.10
N GLN A 301 9.71 4.96 22.52
CA GLN A 301 10.66 6.02 22.81
C GLN A 301 10.96 6.88 21.58
N ARG A 302 11.19 6.25 20.40
CA ARG A 302 11.43 7.00 19.17
C ARG A 302 10.24 7.86 18.78
N LEU A 303 9.02 7.31 18.80
CA LEU A 303 7.81 8.07 18.49
C LEU A 303 7.57 9.22 19.48
N GLN A 304 7.87 9.01 20.75
CA GLN A 304 7.81 10.09 21.75
C GLN A 304 8.81 11.21 21.42
N ALA A 305 10.06 10.85 21.08
CA ALA A 305 11.11 11.82 20.77
C ALA A 305 10.84 12.59 19.48
N THR A 306 10.43 11.88 18.42
CA THR A 306 10.21 12.44 17.08
C THR A 306 8.79 12.95 16.84
N LYS A 307 7.87 12.68 17.74
CA LYS A 307 6.42 12.85 17.55
C LYS A 307 5.89 12.11 16.30
N GLY A 308 6.59 11.07 15.83
CA GLY A 308 6.27 10.34 14.63
C GLY A 308 6.60 11.09 13.32
N LEU A 309 7.24 12.23 13.40
CA LEU A 309 7.67 12.98 12.21
C LEU A 309 8.98 12.43 11.66
N MET A 310 9.10 12.43 10.34
CA MET A 310 10.35 12.08 9.63
C MET A 310 11.34 13.24 9.65
N PRO A 311 12.66 12.99 9.48
CA PRO A 311 13.65 14.06 9.39
C PRO A 311 13.44 14.87 8.12
N LEU A 312 13.65 16.18 8.21
CA LEU A 312 13.81 17.02 7.04
C LEU A 312 15.18 16.76 6.40
N PRO A 313 15.25 16.59 5.07
CA PRO A 313 16.53 16.45 4.40
C PRO A 313 17.46 17.64 4.69
N LYS A 314 18.72 17.35 5.07
CA LYS A 314 19.69 18.39 5.41
C LYS A 314 19.83 19.44 4.29
N THR A 315 19.82 19.03 3.04
CA THR A 315 19.87 19.92 1.89
C THR A 315 18.73 20.93 1.87
N GLN A 316 17.52 20.55 2.28
CA GLN A 316 16.39 21.46 2.35
C GLN A 316 16.54 22.47 3.49
N ILE A 317 17.05 22.02 4.64
CA ILE A 317 17.36 22.91 5.77
C ILE A 317 18.42 23.94 5.36
N ASP A 318 19.52 23.48 4.74
CA ASP A 318 20.61 24.35 4.28
C ASP A 318 20.12 25.38 3.24
N LEU A 319 19.30 24.95 2.27
CA LEU A 319 18.71 25.82 1.25
C LEU A 319 17.72 26.85 1.81
N SER A 320 17.11 26.56 2.95
CA SER A 320 16.16 27.47 3.60
C SER A 320 16.81 28.69 4.27
N ALA A 321 18.15 28.77 4.28
CA ALA A 321 18.91 29.83 4.95
C ALA A 321 18.52 30.04 6.44
N GLY A 322 18.22 28.96 7.15
CA GLY A 322 17.88 28.97 8.57
C GLY A 322 16.40 29.20 8.89
N ILE A 323 15.52 29.16 7.88
CA ILE A 323 14.06 29.25 8.11
C ILE A 323 13.49 27.92 8.56
N LEU A 324 13.99 26.80 7.99
CA LEU A 324 13.55 25.46 8.38
C LEU A 324 14.42 24.93 9.53
N GLU A 325 13.76 24.50 10.58
CA GLU A 325 14.37 23.76 11.69
C GLU A 325 14.07 22.27 11.55
N GLN A 326 14.97 21.43 12.04
CA GLN A 326 14.78 19.98 12.02
C GLN A 326 13.60 19.57 12.90
N ASN A 327 12.89 18.54 12.48
CA ASN A 327 11.83 17.96 13.28
C ASN A 327 12.35 17.43 14.64
N PRO A 328 11.51 17.43 15.69
CA PRO A 328 11.92 16.96 17.01
C PRO A 328 12.52 15.54 16.98
N GLY A 329 13.50 15.28 17.84
CA GLY A 329 14.14 13.97 17.97
C GLY A 329 15.18 13.64 16.91
N TRP A 330 15.32 14.47 15.88
CA TRP A 330 16.34 14.35 14.85
C TRP A 330 17.39 15.44 15.08
N GLY A 331 18.59 15.09 15.52
CA GLY A 331 19.66 16.09 15.79
C GLY A 331 19.99 16.93 14.57
N ASN A 332 20.69 18.07 14.81
CA ASN A 332 21.18 18.92 13.72
C ASN A 332 22.32 18.27 12.91
N GLU A 333 22.86 17.17 13.37
CA GLU A 333 23.87 16.39 12.65
C GLU A 333 23.20 15.17 12.01
N SER A 334 23.15 15.18 10.72
CA SER A 334 22.76 14.02 9.90
C SER A 334 23.82 12.94 10.00
N ASN A 335 23.79 12.12 11.04
CA ASN A 335 24.44 10.81 11.04
C ASN A 335 23.51 9.79 10.36
N MET A 336 23.16 10.02 9.13
CA MET A 336 22.71 9.01 8.19
C MET A 336 23.78 8.90 7.09
N ASN A 337 24.75 8.01 7.35
CA ASN A 337 25.57 7.41 6.31
C ASN A 337 24.85 6.18 5.79
#